data_1d7d58edec752f479cfaf5c2b7fbd3f6
#
_entry.id   1d7d58edec752f479cfaf5c2b7fbd3f6
#
_cell.length_a   1.000
_cell.length_b   1.000
_cell.length_c   1.000
_cell.angle_alpha   90.00
_cell.angle_beta   90.00
_cell.angle_gamma   90.00
#
_symmetry.space_group_name_H-M   'P 1'
#
loop_
_entity.id
_entity.type
_entity.pdbx_description
1 polymer ?
#
loop_
_entity_poly.entity_id
_entity_poly.type
_entity_poly.pdbx_seq_one_letter_code
_entity_poly.pdbx_strand_id
1 'polypeptide(L)'
;MSVRPTLRGWLALLLAIGLIAVFGLRRLPRFLEVQDPVRGGVLVVEGWVTDDVLGWASAEYQQGGYVVWCVTGEPLDKGGPLSEYRDYATMTVATFEKQGGTPGLLHAVPWESVRRDRTYASALALKAWLREHGLPAGKVTVVTRGTHARRSRLLYEKAFGAGTRVGVVALPEKDFDSARWWSTSAGFRTVVDESVAYIYARCLFHGR
;
A
#
# COMPACT_ATOMS: atom_id res chain seq x y z
N MET A 1 -50.23 -8.78 11.24
CA MET A 1 -50.00 -10.20 10.83
C MET A 1 -48.47 -10.38 10.71
N SER A 2 -47.85 -11.15 11.62
CA SER A 2 -46.40 -11.47 11.48
C SER A 2 -46.26 -12.66 10.51
N VAL A 3 -45.74 -12.40 9.34
CA VAL A 3 -45.42 -13.44 8.37
C VAL A 3 -44.19 -14.21 8.87
N ARG A 4 -44.39 -15.37 9.46
CA ARG A 4 -43.24 -16.24 9.83
C ARG A 4 -42.78 -17.00 8.60
N PRO A 5 -41.48 -16.94 8.23
CA PRO A 5 -40.97 -17.68 7.10
C PRO A 5 -41.15 -19.20 7.30
N THR A 6 -41.50 -19.89 6.28
CA THR A 6 -41.55 -21.37 6.28
C THR A 6 -40.13 -21.95 6.32
N LEU A 7 -39.95 -23.20 6.67
CA LEU A 7 -38.64 -23.88 6.62
C LEU A 7 -37.95 -23.70 5.26
N ARG A 8 -38.71 -23.83 4.16
CA ARG A 8 -38.19 -23.57 2.80
C ARG A 8 -37.73 -22.11 2.60
N GLY A 9 -38.45 -21.14 3.20
CA GLY A 9 -38.08 -19.75 3.18
C GLY A 9 -36.75 -19.49 3.91
N TRP A 10 -36.56 -20.11 5.07
CA TRP A 10 -35.31 -20.03 5.81
C TRP A 10 -34.12 -20.66 5.05
N LEU A 11 -34.32 -21.81 4.44
CA LEU A 11 -33.28 -22.48 3.63
C LEU A 11 -32.90 -21.63 2.41
N ALA A 12 -33.88 -21.04 1.71
CA ALA A 12 -33.62 -20.14 0.58
C ALA A 12 -32.85 -18.88 1.01
N LEU A 13 -33.23 -18.32 2.17
CA LEU A 13 -32.52 -17.16 2.72
C LEU A 13 -31.06 -17.48 3.08
N LEU A 14 -30.83 -18.61 3.76
CA LEU A 14 -29.47 -19.03 4.13
C LEU A 14 -28.62 -19.32 2.87
N LEU A 15 -29.19 -19.93 1.86
CA LEU A 15 -28.51 -20.16 0.58
C LEU A 15 -28.15 -18.83 -0.10
N ALA A 16 -29.09 -17.88 -0.14
CA ALA A 16 -28.85 -16.56 -0.72
C ALA A 16 -27.73 -15.80 0.03
N ILE A 17 -27.76 -15.82 1.37
CA ILE A 17 -26.71 -15.22 2.20
C ILE A 17 -25.36 -15.89 1.93
N GLY A 18 -25.33 -17.23 1.86
CA GLY A 18 -24.13 -17.99 1.55
C GLY A 18 -23.53 -17.62 0.18
N LEU A 19 -24.38 -17.52 -0.85
CA LEU A 19 -23.95 -17.11 -2.19
C LEU A 19 -23.41 -15.68 -2.22
N ILE A 20 -24.07 -14.74 -1.53
CA ILE A 20 -23.60 -13.35 -1.41
C ILE A 20 -22.26 -13.31 -0.66
N ALA A 21 -22.11 -14.07 0.42
CA ALA A 21 -20.87 -14.13 1.18
C ALA A 21 -19.72 -14.69 0.32
N VAL A 22 -19.94 -15.79 -0.38
CA VAL A 22 -18.93 -16.37 -1.29
C VAL A 22 -18.56 -15.41 -2.40
N PHE A 23 -19.54 -14.74 -3.00
CA PHE A 23 -19.29 -13.73 -4.03
C PHE A 23 -18.51 -12.54 -3.50
N GLY A 24 -18.87 -12.02 -2.32
CA GLY A 24 -18.17 -10.93 -1.64
C GLY A 24 -16.73 -11.31 -1.31
N LEU A 25 -16.52 -12.50 -0.71
CA LEU A 25 -15.19 -13.00 -0.40
C LEU A 25 -14.30 -13.12 -1.65
N ARG A 26 -14.83 -13.65 -2.74
CA ARG A 26 -14.07 -13.74 -4.00
C ARG A 26 -13.64 -12.39 -4.56
N ARG A 27 -14.33 -11.31 -4.20
CA ARG A 27 -14.03 -9.95 -4.67
C ARG A 27 -13.16 -9.12 -3.73
N LEU A 28 -12.79 -9.65 -2.57
CA LEU A 28 -11.96 -8.94 -1.60
C LEU A 28 -10.64 -8.39 -2.20
N PRO A 29 -9.85 -9.14 -2.97
CA PRO A 29 -8.63 -8.58 -3.55
C PRO A 29 -8.93 -7.37 -4.44
N ARG A 30 -9.92 -7.44 -5.32
CA ARG A 30 -10.31 -6.30 -6.17
C ARG A 30 -10.75 -5.07 -5.39
N PHE A 31 -11.32 -5.27 -4.21
CA PHE A 31 -11.64 -4.18 -3.31
C PHE A 31 -10.37 -3.59 -2.70
N LEU A 32 -9.38 -4.39 -2.36
CA LEU A 32 -8.14 -3.96 -1.72
C LEU A 32 -7.15 -3.38 -2.74
N GLU A 33 -7.04 -3.95 -3.92
CA GLU A 33 -6.13 -3.59 -5.02
C GLU A 33 -6.66 -2.36 -5.78
N VAL A 34 -6.59 -1.18 -5.15
CA VAL A 34 -7.05 0.07 -5.77
C VAL A 34 -5.98 0.58 -6.73
N GLN A 35 -6.41 0.94 -7.94
CA GLN A 35 -5.59 1.58 -8.94
C GLN A 35 -6.18 2.96 -9.26
N ASP A 36 -5.61 4.00 -8.67
CA ASP A 36 -6.10 5.37 -8.80
C ASP A 36 -4.94 6.38 -8.58
N PRO A 37 -3.98 6.46 -9.51
CA PRO A 37 -2.86 7.38 -9.40
C PRO A 37 -3.29 8.83 -9.55
N VAL A 38 -2.73 9.71 -8.74
CA VAL A 38 -2.86 11.18 -8.84
C VAL A 38 -1.57 11.74 -9.42
N ARG A 39 -1.52 11.88 -10.74
CA ARG A 39 -0.34 12.31 -11.48
C ARG A 39 0.02 13.78 -11.23
N GLY A 40 1.30 14.09 -11.41
CA GLY A 40 1.88 15.41 -11.15
C GLY A 40 1.97 15.70 -9.64
N GLY A 41 3.12 15.73 -9.07
CA GLY A 41 3.38 15.87 -7.64
C GLY A 41 4.43 14.88 -7.17
N VAL A 42 4.18 14.19 -6.07
CA VAL A 42 5.12 13.23 -5.47
C VAL A 42 4.74 11.82 -5.86
N LEU A 43 5.70 11.05 -6.37
CA LEU A 43 5.61 9.59 -6.46
C LEU A 43 6.39 9.01 -5.28
N VAL A 44 5.81 8.10 -4.51
CA VAL A 44 6.50 7.44 -3.40
C VAL A 44 6.33 5.94 -3.47
N VAL A 45 7.44 5.21 -3.32
CA VAL A 45 7.48 3.75 -3.19
C VAL A 45 7.62 3.39 -1.73
N GLU A 46 6.88 2.42 -1.25
CA GLU A 46 7.09 1.82 0.07
C GLU A 46 8.29 0.87 0.00
N GLY A 47 9.39 1.17 0.69
CA GLY A 47 10.69 0.50 0.53
C GLY A 47 10.76 -0.96 1.01
N TRP A 48 9.70 -1.48 1.63
CA TRP A 48 9.60 -2.90 1.97
C TRP A 48 9.22 -3.80 0.77
N VAL A 49 8.80 -3.19 -0.35
CA VAL A 49 8.46 -3.92 -1.57
C VAL A 49 9.71 -4.46 -2.27
N THR A 50 9.56 -5.51 -3.04
CA THR A 50 10.67 -6.16 -3.75
C THR A 50 11.18 -5.34 -4.93
N ASP A 51 12.43 -5.53 -5.33
CA ASP A 51 13.17 -4.69 -6.31
C ASP A 51 12.52 -4.59 -7.70
N ASP A 52 11.71 -5.56 -8.09
CA ASP A 52 10.98 -5.53 -9.36
C ASP A 52 9.97 -4.37 -9.47
N VAL A 53 9.55 -3.83 -8.32
CA VAL A 53 8.68 -2.65 -8.25
C VAL A 53 9.35 -1.43 -8.86
N LEU A 54 10.68 -1.33 -8.80
CA LEU A 54 11.42 -0.17 -9.29
C LEU A 54 11.25 0.06 -10.80
N GLY A 55 11.19 -1.00 -11.59
CA GLY A 55 10.91 -0.90 -13.02
C GLY A 55 9.53 -0.31 -13.32
N TRP A 56 8.50 -0.78 -12.60
CA TRP A 56 7.14 -0.25 -12.73
C TRP A 56 7.02 1.19 -12.23
N ALA A 57 7.62 1.50 -11.08
CA ALA A 57 7.61 2.83 -10.51
C ALA A 57 8.36 3.83 -11.40
N SER A 58 9.47 3.43 -12.03
CA SER A 58 10.20 4.22 -12.99
C SER A 58 9.33 4.55 -14.23
N ALA A 59 8.63 3.56 -14.76
CA ALA A 59 7.72 3.77 -15.90
C ALA A 59 6.57 4.74 -15.54
N GLU A 60 5.97 4.59 -14.37
CA GLU A 60 4.91 5.51 -13.87
C GLU A 60 5.49 6.92 -13.64
N TYR A 61 6.71 7.03 -13.06
CA TYR A 61 7.36 8.31 -12.86
C TYR A 61 7.56 9.07 -14.19
N GLN A 62 8.06 8.39 -15.21
CA GLN A 62 8.30 8.98 -16.53
C GLN A 62 7.01 9.43 -17.23
N GLN A 63 5.91 8.69 -17.04
CA GLN A 63 4.63 8.97 -17.69
C GLN A 63 3.75 9.94 -16.92
N GLY A 64 3.94 10.03 -15.60
CA GLY A 64 3.00 10.72 -14.71
C GLY A 64 3.30 12.19 -14.47
N GLY A 65 4.42 12.75 -14.97
CA GLY A 65 4.80 14.14 -14.79
C GLY A 65 5.01 14.52 -13.31
N TYR A 66 5.53 13.58 -12.53
CA TYR A 66 5.82 13.80 -11.10
C TYR A 66 7.01 14.76 -10.92
N VAL A 67 6.94 15.59 -9.88
CA VAL A 67 7.97 16.58 -9.53
C VAL A 67 9.15 15.91 -8.83
N VAL A 68 8.87 14.90 -8.01
CA VAL A 68 9.87 14.18 -7.24
C VAL A 68 9.46 12.72 -7.07
N TRP A 69 10.46 11.84 -7.05
CA TRP A 69 10.30 10.42 -6.80
C TRP A 69 11.04 10.03 -5.52
N CYS A 70 10.31 9.50 -4.55
CA CYS A 70 10.82 9.13 -3.24
C CYS A 70 10.62 7.63 -2.98
N VAL A 71 11.44 7.10 -2.07
CA VAL A 71 11.21 5.79 -1.44
C VAL A 71 11.32 5.94 0.07
N THR A 72 10.30 5.48 0.80
CA THR A 72 10.32 5.47 2.26
C THR A 72 10.81 4.12 2.77
N GLY A 73 11.60 4.09 3.84
CA GLY A 73 12.09 2.83 4.40
C GLY A 73 12.48 2.96 5.86
N GLU A 74 12.10 1.94 6.63
CA GLU A 74 12.53 1.76 8.01
C GLU A 74 13.92 1.10 8.07
N PRO A 75 14.58 1.10 9.24
CA PRO A 75 15.80 0.34 9.45
C PRO A 75 15.64 -1.13 9.06
N LEU A 76 16.72 -1.74 8.54
CA LEU A 76 16.69 -3.14 8.15
C LEU A 76 16.36 -4.04 9.34
N ASP A 77 15.33 -4.86 9.20
CA ASP A 77 14.87 -5.80 10.23
C ASP A 77 15.93 -6.87 10.54
N LYS A 78 16.76 -7.22 9.54
CA LYS A 78 17.72 -8.32 9.63
C LYS A 78 18.97 -7.99 8.82
N GLY A 79 20.13 -8.36 9.35
CA GLY A 79 21.41 -8.22 8.65
C GLY A 79 21.97 -6.79 8.63
N GLY A 80 21.34 -5.82 9.28
CA GLY A 80 21.81 -4.43 9.33
C GLY A 80 23.29 -4.26 9.72
N PRO A 81 23.84 -4.98 10.72
CA PRO A 81 25.27 -4.91 11.06
C PRO A 81 26.23 -5.43 9.97
N LEU A 82 25.70 -6.24 9.03
CA LEU A 82 26.48 -6.83 7.94
C LEU A 82 26.30 -6.08 6.62
N SER A 83 25.38 -5.12 6.58
CA SER A 83 25.07 -4.31 5.39
C SER A 83 25.73 -2.94 5.50
N GLU A 84 26.17 -2.40 4.38
CA GLU A 84 26.57 -1.00 4.26
C GLU A 84 25.36 -0.05 4.35
N TYR A 85 24.15 -0.56 4.09
CA TYR A 85 22.89 0.18 4.19
C TYR A 85 22.25 -0.01 5.55
N ARG A 86 21.69 1.08 6.11
CA ARG A 86 21.07 1.07 7.43
C ARG A 86 19.57 0.85 7.40
N ASP A 87 18.95 1.17 6.28
CA ASP A 87 17.50 1.18 6.09
C ASP A 87 17.11 0.75 4.67
N TYR A 88 15.84 0.38 4.53
CA TYR A 88 15.29 -0.04 3.25
C TYR A 88 15.27 1.09 2.21
N ALA A 89 15.12 2.36 2.60
CA ALA A 89 15.06 3.47 1.66
C ALA A 89 16.41 3.67 0.96
N THR A 90 17.51 3.75 1.72
CA THR A 90 18.85 3.91 1.15
C THR A 90 19.29 2.70 0.35
N MET A 91 18.94 1.49 0.81
CA MET A 91 19.20 0.26 0.06
C MET A 91 18.46 0.23 -1.28
N THR A 92 17.20 0.66 -1.29
CA THR A 92 16.38 0.69 -2.52
C THR A 92 16.92 1.70 -3.53
N VAL A 93 17.38 2.88 -3.11
CA VAL A 93 18.02 3.86 -3.99
C VAL A 93 19.28 3.26 -4.63
N ALA A 94 20.15 2.66 -3.81
CA ALA A 94 21.37 2.04 -4.33
C ALA A 94 21.06 0.87 -5.30
N THR A 95 20.02 0.09 -5.01
CA THR A 95 19.55 -0.97 -5.91
C THR A 95 19.09 -0.40 -7.25
N PHE A 96 18.30 0.68 -7.22
CA PHE A 96 17.83 1.37 -8.42
C PHE A 96 18.99 1.84 -9.29
N GLU A 97 19.97 2.52 -8.70
CA GLU A 97 21.15 3.00 -9.42
C GLU A 97 21.99 1.86 -10.00
N LYS A 98 22.17 0.78 -9.24
CA LYS A 98 22.90 -0.42 -9.69
C LYS A 98 22.19 -1.17 -10.82
N GLN A 99 20.86 -1.05 -10.91
CA GLN A 99 20.06 -1.58 -12.03
C GLN A 99 20.08 -0.67 -13.27
N GLY A 100 20.87 0.40 -13.28
CA GLY A 100 20.98 1.35 -14.40
C GLY A 100 20.05 2.56 -14.29
N GLY A 101 19.42 2.75 -13.15
CA GLY A 101 18.64 3.96 -12.85
C GLY A 101 19.54 5.20 -12.79
N THR A 102 18.98 6.37 -13.16
CA THR A 102 19.72 7.62 -13.13
C THR A 102 20.06 8.00 -11.68
N PRO A 103 21.35 8.19 -11.33
CA PRO A 103 21.75 8.62 -9.99
C PRO A 103 21.06 9.93 -9.57
N GLY A 104 20.60 10.00 -8.34
CA GLY A 104 19.94 11.16 -7.79
C GLY A 104 18.49 11.39 -8.24
N LEU A 105 17.92 10.51 -9.07
CA LEU A 105 16.51 10.59 -9.49
C LEU A 105 15.54 10.10 -8.40
N LEU A 106 15.91 9.05 -7.68
CA LEU A 106 15.14 8.46 -6.59
C LEU A 106 15.70 8.94 -5.25
N HIS A 107 14.88 9.53 -4.41
CA HIS A 107 15.29 10.08 -3.12
C HIS A 107 14.91 9.16 -1.96
N ALA A 108 15.88 8.80 -1.14
CA ALA A 108 15.65 8.05 0.08
C ALA A 108 14.99 8.93 1.15
N VAL A 109 13.95 8.39 1.78
CA VAL A 109 13.27 8.99 2.93
C VAL A 109 13.25 7.96 4.07
N PRO A 110 14.37 7.80 4.77
CA PRO A 110 14.45 6.90 5.92
C PRO A 110 13.60 7.42 7.08
N TRP A 111 13.10 6.50 7.91
CA TRP A 111 12.35 6.84 9.11
C TRP A 111 12.65 5.85 10.23
N GLU A 112 12.43 6.29 11.48
CA GLU A 112 12.69 5.46 12.65
C GLU A 112 11.65 4.34 12.79
N SER A 113 12.11 3.14 13.13
CA SER A 113 11.23 1.99 13.34
C SER A 113 10.24 2.25 14.47
N VAL A 114 8.97 1.98 14.19
CA VAL A 114 7.89 2.02 15.18
C VAL A 114 7.23 0.65 15.30
N ARG A 115 6.74 0.32 16.50
CA ARG A 115 6.09 -0.97 16.75
C ARG A 115 4.73 -1.14 16.07
N ARG A 116 4.05 -0.03 15.77
CA ARG A 116 2.68 0.00 15.24
C ARG A 116 2.53 1.07 14.18
N ASP A 117 1.57 0.86 13.28
CA ASP A 117 1.15 1.87 12.31
C ASP A 117 2.28 2.33 11.38
N ARG A 118 3.16 1.39 10.97
CA ARG A 118 4.36 1.64 10.17
C ARG A 118 4.07 2.43 8.90
N THR A 119 3.02 2.08 8.16
CA THR A 119 2.62 2.80 6.94
C THR A 119 2.23 4.26 7.23
N TYR A 120 1.60 4.54 8.36
CA TYR A 120 1.30 5.91 8.76
C TYR A 120 2.56 6.69 9.16
N ALA A 121 3.47 6.06 9.89
CA ALA A 121 4.77 6.66 10.25
C ALA A 121 5.60 6.98 9.00
N SER A 122 5.65 6.06 8.03
CA SER A 122 6.27 6.25 6.72
C SER A 122 5.68 7.48 5.98
N ALA A 123 4.36 7.63 5.98
CA ALA A 123 3.70 8.78 5.37
C ALA A 123 4.03 10.11 6.09
N LEU A 124 4.14 10.10 7.42
CA LEU A 124 4.56 11.28 8.19
C LEU A 124 6.02 11.65 7.91
N ALA A 125 6.90 10.67 7.79
CA ALA A 125 8.31 10.90 7.42
C ALA A 125 8.42 11.55 6.04
N LEU A 126 7.68 11.03 5.05
CA LEU A 126 7.62 11.66 3.73
C LEU A 126 7.11 13.10 3.81
N LYS A 127 6.04 13.35 4.57
CA LYS A 127 5.49 14.72 4.74
C LYS A 127 6.51 15.67 5.36
N ALA A 128 7.26 15.21 6.36
CA ALA A 128 8.32 16.01 7.00
C ALA A 128 9.45 16.30 6.01
N TRP A 129 9.92 15.28 5.29
CA TRP A 129 10.97 15.39 4.30
C TRP A 129 10.61 16.37 3.18
N LEU A 130 9.40 16.30 2.64
CA LEU A 130 8.91 17.22 1.61
C LEU A 130 8.92 18.67 2.10
N ARG A 131 8.50 18.91 3.34
CA ARG A 131 8.53 20.25 3.96
C ARG A 131 9.94 20.77 4.12
N GLU A 132 10.87 19.95 4.56
CA GLU A 132 12.29 20.31 4.75
C GLU A 132 12.97 20.66 3.43
N HIS A 133 12.57 20.05 2.33
CA HIS A 133 13.09 20.31 1.00
C HIS A 133 12.29 21.35 0.20
N GLY A 134 11.29 21.99 0.81
CA GLY A 134 10.46 23.00 0.14
C GLY A 134 9.63 22.45 -1.04
N LEU A 135 9.33 21.15 -1.04
CA LEU A 135 8.62 20.49 -2.12
C LEU A 135 7.09 20.46 -1.91
N PRO A 136 6.29 20.59 -2.99
CA PRO A 136 4.84 20.63 -2.86
C PRO A 136 4.28 19.26 -2.46
N ALA A 137 3.41 19.26 -1.46
CA ALA A 137 2.72 18.06 -0.96
C ALA A 137 1.22 17.99 -1.36
N GLY A 138 0.78 18.78 -2.34
CA GLY A 138 -0.63 18.83 -2.73
C GLY A 138 -1.14 17.58 -3.47
N LYS A 139 -0.24 16.79 -4.05
CA LYS A 139 -0.53 15.53 -4.75
C LYS A 139 0.53 14.50 -4.39
N VAL A 140 0.11 13.32 -3.94
CA VAL A 140 0.99 12.19 -3.60
C VAL A 140 0.42 10.91 -4.19
N THR A 141 1.21 10.15 -4.92
CA THR A 141 0.86 8.81 -5.38
C THR A 141 1.76 7.78 -4.73
N VAL A 142 1.16 6.83 -4.03
CA VAL A 142 1.85 5.73 -3.35
C VAL A 142 1.91 4.52 -4.27
N VAL A 143 3.10 3.97 -4.47
CA VAL A 143 3.33 2.70 -5.17
C VAL A 143 3.54 1.61 -4.14
N THR A 144 2.70 0.60 -4.16
CA THR A 144 2.75 -0.51 -3.21
C THR A 144 2.27 -1.83 -3.82
N ARG A 145 2.32 -2.92 -3.08
CA ARG A 145 1.81 -4.23 -3.51
C ARG A 145 0.28 -4.30 -3.42
N GLY A 146 -0.31 -4.94 -4.40
CA GLY A 146 -1.68 -5.32 -4.62
C GLY A 146 -2.66 -5.01 -3.50
N THR A 147 -2.94 -5.99 -2.67
CA THR A 147 -3.95 -5.90 -1.60
C THR A 147 -3.64 -4.86 -0.51
N HIS A 148 -2.37 -4.44 -0.39
CA HIS A 148 -1.95 -3.38 0.54
C HIS A 148 -2.43 -1.97 0.12
N ALA A 149 -2.74 -1.77 -1.15
CA ALA A 149 -2.94 -0.46 -1.76
C ALA A 149 -4.04 0.39 -1.09
N ARG A 150 -5.19 -0.21 -0.80
CA ARG A 150 -6.31 0.53 -0.19
C ARG A 150 -5.97 1.04 1.21
N ARG A 151 -5.27 0.25 1.99
CA ARG A 151 -4.84 0.62 3.35
C ARG A 151 -3.74 1.67 3.32
N SER A 152 -2.73 1.52 2.46
CA SER A 152 -1.68 2.52 2.28
C SER A 152 -2.26 3.87 1.88
N ARG A 153 -3.13 3.91 0.86
CA ARG A 153 -3.81 5.14 0.46
C ARG A 153 -4.50 5.81 1.64
N LEU A 154 -5.34 5.07 2.38
CA LEU A 154 -6.09 5.61 3.53
C LEU A 154 -5.16 6.18 4.61
N LEU A 155 -4.05 5.51 4.92
CA LEU A 155 -3.13 5.96 5.95
C LEU A 155 -2.32 7.18 5.50
N TYR A 156 -1.97 7.27 4.22
CA TYR A 156 -1.38 8.47 3.62
C TYR A 156 -2.39 9.65 3.61
N GLU A 157 -3.65 9.42 3.26
CA GLU A 157 -4.71 10.44 3.36
C GLU A 157 -4.81 10.99 4.79
N LYS A 158 -4.79 10.12 5.80
CA LYS A 158 -4.80 10.52 7.21
C LYS A 158 -3.55 11.29 7.63
N ALA A 159 -2.37 10.92 7.15
CA ALA A 159 -1.11 11.59 7.48
C ALA A 159 -0.99 12.96 6.84
N PHE A 160 -1.35 13.09 5.58
CA PHE A 160 -1.24 14.34 4.83
C PHE A 160 -2.38 15.31 5.12
N GLY A 161 -3.59 14.82 5.39
CA GLY A 161 -4.78 15.62 5.67
C GLY A 161 -5.49 16.14 4.42
N ALA A 162 -6.56 16.90 4.62
CA ALA A 162 -7.52 17.30 3.58
C ALA A 162 -6.92 18.17 2.44
N GLY A 163 -5.77 18.80 2.63
CA GLY A 163 -5.11 19.62 1.62
C GLY A 163 -4.34 18.84 0.55
N THR A 164 -4.23 17.51 0.69
CA THR A 164 -3.46 16.65 -0.19
C THR A 164 -4.35 15.63 -0.88
N ARG A 165 -4.23 15.52 -2.20
CA ARG A 165 -4.86 14.43 -2.96
C ARG A 165 -3.91 13.23 -2.97
N VAL A 166 -4.34 12.12 -2.40
CA VAL A 166 -3.55 10.88 -2.36
C VAL A 166 -4.09 9.87 -3.36
N GLY A 167 -3.24 9.47 -4.28
CA GLY A 167 -3.47 8.38 -5.21
C GLY A 167 -2.68 7.13 -4.81
N VAL A 168 -2.94 6.02 -5.49
CA VAL A 168 -2.23 4.76 -5.30
C VAL A 168 -2.08 3.98 -6.60
N VAL A 169 -0.93 3.34 -6.75
CA VAL A 169 -0.63 2.33 -7.76
C VAL A 169 -0.45 1.00 -7.05
N ALA A 170 -1.38 0.09 -7.29
CA ALA A 170 -1.32 -1.27 -6.79
C ALA A 170 -0.57 -2.15 -7.79
N LEU A 171 0.61 -2.59 -7.44
CA LEU A 171 1.37 -3.52 -8.28
C LEU A 171 0.87 -4.96 -8.08
N PRO A 172 0.90 -5.80 -9.13
CA PRO A 172 0.41 -7.17 -9.03
C PRO A 172 1.07 -7.95 -7.90
N GLU A 173 0.30 -8.79 -7.23
CA GLU A 173 0.84 -9.78 -6.29
C GLU A 173 1.71 -10.79 -7.04
N LYS A 174 2.79 -11.25 -6.39
CA LYS A 174 3.69 -12.26 -6.96
C LYS A 174 3.50 -13.63 -6.32
N ASP A 175 3.13 -13.65 -5.05
CA ASP A 175 3.14 -14.86 -4.24
C ASP A 175 1.86 -15.67 -4.39
N PHE A 176 0.82 -15.10 -5.02
CA PHE A 176 -0.46 -15.77 -5.24
C PHE A 176 -1.28 -15.13 -6.37
N ASP A 177 -2.22 -15.90 -6.91
CA ASP A 177 -3.23 -15.43 -7.87
C ASP A 177 -4.38 -14.76 -7.10
N SER A 178 -4.56 -13.44 -7.26
CA SER A 178 -5.64 -12.68 -6.63
C SER A 178 -7.05 -13.22 -6.99
N ALA A 179 -7.21 -13.85 -8.15
CA ALA A 179 -8.48 -14.46 -8.54
C ALA A 179 -8.79 -15.75 -7.79
N ARG A 180 -7.77 -16.39 -7.23
CA ARG A 180 -7.86 -17.63 -6.44
C ARG A 180 -7.08 -17.54 -5.13
N TRP A 181 -7.08 -16.36 -4.51
CA TRP A 181 -6.31 -16.04 -3.31
C TRP A 181 -6.48 -17.05 -2.16
N TRP A 182 -7.65 -17.71 -2.07
CA TRP A 182 -7.93 -18.72 -1.04
C TRP A 182 -7.25 -20.08 -1.29
N SER A 183 -6.64 -20.28 -2.47
CA SER A 183 -6.04 -21.57 -2.86
C SER A 183 -4.63 -21.77 -2.31
N THR A 184 -4.01 -20.75 -1.76
CA THR A 184 -2.68 -20.79 -1.17
C THR A 184 -2.67 -20.19 0.24
N SER A 185 -1.79 -20.67 1.10
CA SER A 185 -1.64 -20.12 2.45
C SER A 185 -1.12 -18.67 2.44
N ALA A 186 -0.30 -18.31 1.45
CA ALA A 186 0.18 -16.95 1.26
C ALA A 186 -0.99 -16.01 0.93
N GLY A 187 -1.75 -16.31 -0.12
CA GLY A 187 -2.89 -15.49 -0.54
C GLY A 187 -3.95 -15.38 0.56
N PHE A 188 -4.29 -16.51 1.21
CA PHE A 188 -5.27 -16.51 2.29
C PHE A 188 -4.87 -15.56 3.43
N ARG A 189 -3.64 -15.68 3.94
CA ARG A 189 -3.13 -14.81 5.00
C ARG A 189 -3.10 -13.36 4.56
N THR A 190 -2.49 -13.06 3.41
CA THR A 190 -2.35 -11.69 2.92
C THR A 190 -3.69 -10.99 2.76
N VAL A 191 -4.68 -11.63 2.12
CA VAL A 191 -5.99 -10.99 1.90
C VAL A 191 -6.77 -10.82 3.20
N VAL A 192 -6.72 -11.80 4.11
CA VAL A 192 -7.39 -11.69 5.42
C VAL A 192 -6.71 -10.62 6.27
N ASP A 193 -5.38 -10.65 6.38
CA ASP A 193 -4.62 -9.68 7.18
C ASP A 193 -4.84 -8.26 6.68
N GLU A 194 -4.79 -8.01 5.38
CA GLU A 194 -5.03 -6.69 4.81
C GLU A 194 -6.50 -6.24 4.96
N SER A 195 -7.46 -7.16 4.91
CA SER A 195 -8.86 -6.83 5.18
C SER A 195 -9.07 -6.37 6.62
N VAL A 196 -8.51 -7.10 7.58
CA VAL A 196 -8.57 -6.75 9.01
C VAL A 196 -7.83 -5.44 9.28
N ALA A 197 -6.62 -5.29 8.73
CA ALA A 197 -5.81 -4.09 8.90
C ALA A 197 -6.48 -2.84 8.26
N TYR A 198 -7.16 -3.01 7.13
CA TYR A 198 -7.95 -1.93 6.52
C TYR A 198 -9.13 -1.51 7.41
N ILE A 199 -9.89 -2.47 7.95
CA ILE A 199 -11.00 -2.19 8.88
C ILE A 199 -10.48 -1.44 10.11
N TYR A 200 -9.37 -1.89 10.69
CA TYR A 200 -8.70 -1.19 11.79
C TYR A 200 -8.35 0.25 11.40
N ALA A 201 -7.64 0.42 10.28
CA ALA A 201 -7.22 1.74 9.80
C ALA A 201 -8.42 2.67 9.51
N ARG A 202 -9.54 2.12 9.05
CA ARG A 202 -10.75 2.89 8.71
C ARG A 202 -11.56 3.30 9.92
N CYS A 203 -11.75 2.38 10.89
CA CYS A 203 -12.74 2.51 11.96
C CYS A 203 -12.13 2.85 13.31
N LEU A 204 -10.92 2.36 13.59
CA LEU A 204 -10.31 2.43 14.93
C LEU A 204 -9.08 3.33 15.01
N PHE A 205 -8.38 3.51 13.90
CA PHE A 205 -7.18 4.34 13.85
C PHE A 205 -7.54 5.83 13.66
N HIS A 206 -7.13 6.68 14.61
CA HIS A 206 -7.47 8.12 14.62
C HIS A 206 -6.28 9.04 14.31
N GLY A 207 -5.08 8.49 14.04
CA GLY A 207 -3.85 9.27 13.84
C GLY A 207 -3.44 10.00 15.13
N ARG A 208 -2.37 9.61 15.76
CA ARG A 208 -1.79 10.35 16.91
C ARG A 208 -0.43 10.87 16.53
#